data_ac5dee836d39e9d2cb696186b98233a3
#
_entry.id   ac5dee836d39e9d2cb696186b98233a3
#
_cell.length_a   1.000
_cell.length_b   1.000
_cell.length_c   1.000
_cell.angle_alpha   90.00
_cell.angle_beta   90.00
_cell.angle_gamma   90.00
#
_symmetry.space_group_name_H-M   'P 1'
#
loop_
_entity.id
_entity.type
_entity.pdbx_description
1 polymer ?
#
loop_
_entity_poly.entity_id
_entity_poly.type
_entity_poly.pdbx_seq_one_letter_code
_entity_poly.pdbx_strand_id
1 'polypeptide(L)'
;MADTKAACLIEHHAMLFAYLSKHAIELCGETGRDAILAGITAYGNERGKRMALNAIARGDELTTMTNQAYGEWKPDYPGQMEFGQLRTEPTLQTYIAKCAWCDAWKKHDILEYGRYYCVNVDNAVYQGFRSDFVCTPTTASLSWGGSRCEFDWGYPLTDAENLRLAQKKEELGASCMKDFNFHTAHLKHTVSKTLIELLGENGKKAASLALADFADTFGQEYLDVLKDIPLDEIYPFDS
;
A
#
# COMPACT_ATOMS: atom_id res chain seq x y z
N MET A 1 -10.10 -13.67 30.84
CA MET A 1 -10.38 -12.71 29.75
C MET A 1 -9.52 -13.17 28.61
N ALA A 2 -10.06 -13.45 27.43
CA ALA A 2 -9.25 -13.80 26.30
C ALA A 2 -8.38 -12.58 25.95
N ASP A 3 -7.08 -12.79 25.91
CA ASP A 3 -6.10 -11.79 25.48
C ASP A 3 -6.37 -11.53 23.99
N THR A 4 -7.15 -10.50 23.68
CA THR A 4 -7.40 -10.13 22.28
C THR A 4 -6.10 -9.51 21.77
N LYS A 5 -5.37 -10.27 20.95
CA LYS A 5 -4.17 -9.80 20.25
C LYS A 5 -4.48 -8.47 19.55
N ALA A 6 -3.58 -7.49 19.65
CA ALA A 6 -3.73 -6.23 18.93
C ALA A 6 -3.87 -6.49 17.42
N ALA A 7 -4.72 -5.73 16.76
CA ALA A 7 -4.95 -5.84 15.32
C ALA A 7 -4.72 -4.47 14.66
N CYS A 8 -3.72 -4.39 13.80
CA CYS A 8 -3.48 -3.20 13.00
C CYS A 8 -4.64 -2.95 12.03
N LEU A 9 -4.93 -1.69 11.81
CA LEU A 9 -5.90 -1.15 10.86
C LEU A 9 -5.16 -0.30 9.82
N ILE A 10 -5.88 0.24 8.83
CA ILE A 10 -5.33 1.18 7.84
C ILE A 10 -4.61 2.35 8.53
N GLU A 11 -5.16 2.87 9.63
CA GLU A 11 -4.57 3.97 10.38
C GLU A 11 -3.15 3.63 10.88
N HIS A 12 -2.93 2.43 11.43
CA HIS A 12 -1.61 2.00 11.89
C HIS A 12 -0.61 1.91 10.75
N HIS A 13 -1.03 1.31 9.63
CA HIS A 13 -0.21 1.23 8.42
C HIS A 13 0.15 2.62 7.86
N ALA A 14 -0.81 3.53 7.79
CA ALA A 14 -0.61 4.89 7.32
C ALA A 14 0.37 5.66 8.21
N MET A 15 0.21 5.56 9.53
CA MET A 15 1.03 6.28 10.50
C MET A 15 2.46 5.76 10.56
N LEU A 16 2.67 4.44 10.46
CA LEU A 16 4.02 3.89 10.40
C LEU A 16 4.79 4.42 9.19
N PHE A 17 4.15 4.47 8.01
CA PHE A 17 4.78 5.08 6.83
C PHE A 17 5.12 6.56 7.06
N ALA A 18 4.19 7.32 7.62
CA ALA A 18 4.40 8.75 7.86
C ALA A 18 5.56 9.01 8.84
N TYR A 19 5.72 8.19 9.88
CA TYR A 19 6.85 8.30 10.81
C TYR A 19 8.18 7.91 10.15
N LEU A 20 8.21 6.85 9.33
CA LEU A 20 9.40 6.50 8.55
C LEU A 20 9.81 7.64 7.62
N SER A 21 8.82 8.24 6.94
CA SER A 21 9.02 9.37 6.04
C SER A 21 9.53 10.61 6.80
N LYS A 22 8.91 10.96 7.91
CA LYS A 22 9.29 12.08 8.77
C LYS A 22 10.77 11.99 9.15
N HIS A 23 11.15 10.91 9.81
CA HIS A 23 12.51 10.79 10.35
C HIS A 23 13.57 10.66 9.25
N ALA A 24 13.26 10.01 8.12
CA ALA A 24 14.19 9.97 7.00
C ALA A 24 14.44 11.37 6.41
N ILE A 25 13.37 12.15 6.22
CA ILE A 25 13.46 13.51 5.66
C ILE A 25 14.10 14.49 6.67
N GLU A 26 13.73 14.45 7.94
CA GLU A 26 14.30 15.31 8.98
C GLU A 26 15.81 15.06 9.18
N LEU A 27 16.26 13.81 9.07
CA LEU A 27 17.67 13.46 9.22
C LEU A 27 18.51 13.68 7.95
N CYS A 28 17.94 13.50 6.77
CA CYS A 28 18.69 13.43 5.52
C CYS A 28 18.19 14.36 4.41
N GLY A 29 17.15 15.18 4.66
CA GLY A 29 16.61 16.12 3.68
C GLY A 29 16.11 15.44 2.40
N GLU A 30 16.56 15.94 1.26
CA GLU A 30 16.16 15.40 -0.06
C GLU A 30 16.56 13.95 -0.28
N THR A 31 17.75 13.56 0.19
CA THR A 31 18.22 12.16 0.10
C THR A 31 17.31 11.23 0.91
N GLY A 32 16.83 11.70 2.08
CA GLY A 32 15.84 10.97 2.88
C GLY A 32 14.49 10.83 2.17
N ARG A 33 14.03 11.90 1.53
CA ARG A 33 12.83 11.86 0.68
C ARG A 33 12.97 10.84 -0.46
N ASP A 34 14.09 10.86 -1.17
CA ASP A 34 14.32 9.97 -2.30
C ASP A 34 14.40 8.50 -1.85
N ALA A 35 14.99 8.24 -0.68
CA ALA A 35 15.02 6.91 -0.06
C ALA A 35 13.61 6.42 0.34
N ILE A 36 12.75 7.30 0.85
CA ILE A 36 11.33 6.98 1.13
C ILE A 36 10.58 6.65 -0.15
N LEU A 37 10.78 7.42 -1.23
CA LEU A 37 10.16 7.13 -2.53
C LEU A 37 10.62 5.80 -3.11
N ALA A 38 11.90 5.46 -2.96
CA ALA A 38 12.42 4.15 -3.33
C ALA A 38 11.79 3.03 -2.48
N GLY A 39 11.67 3.23 -1.16
CA GLY A 39 11.08 2.27 -0.24
C GLY A 39 9.61 1.97 -0.53
N ILE A 40 8.81 3.01 -0.80
CA ILE A 40 7.39 2.79 -1.13
C ILE A 40 7.22 2.17 -2.52
N THR A 41 8.11 2.46 -3.46
CA THR A 41 8.13 1.82 -4.77
C THR A 41 8.46 0.33 -4.63
N ALA A 42 9.48 -0.04 -3.85
CA ALA A 42 9.81 -1.42 -3.57
C ALA A 42 8.62 -2.17 -2.93
N TYR A 43 8.03 -1.60 -1.87
CA TYR A 43 6.84 -2.15 -1.22
C TYR A 43 5.68 -2.39 -2.19
N GLY A 44 5.37 -1.41 -3.06
CA GLY A 44 4.32 -1.55 -4.06
C GLY A 44 4.61 -2.68 -5.06
N ASN A 45 5.83 -2.73 -5.59
CA ASN A 45 6.26 -3.78 -6.52
C ASN A 45 6.17 -5.19 -5.90
N GLU A 46 6.58 -5.36 -4.64
CA GLU A 46 6.50 -6.63 -3.92
C GLU A 46 5.06 -7.08 -3.72
N ARG A 47 4.15 -6.16 -3.42
CA ARG A 47 2.70 -6.44 -3.37
C ARG A 47 2.19 -6.91 -4.73
N GLY A 48 2.51 -6.17 -5.80
CA GLY A 48 2.10 -6.53 -7.16
C GLY A 48 2.60 -7.91 -7.57
N LYS A 49 3.87 -8.24 -7.29
CA LYS A 49 4.43 -9.58 -7.54
C LYS A 49 3.67 -10.67 -6.81
N ARG A 50 3.33 -10.47 -5.55
CA ARG A 50 2.54 -11.45 -4.76
C ARG A 50 1.14 -11.63 -5.33
N MET A 51 0.48 -10.54 -5.74
CA MET A 51 -0.82 -10.60 -6.43
C MET A 51 -0.72 -11.38 -7.76
N ALA A 52 0.36 -11.16 -8.54
CA ALA A 52 0.62 -11.90 -9.79
C ALA A 52 0.83 -13.39 -9.54
N LEU A 53 1.63 -13.77 -8.54
CA LEU A 53 1.82 -15.18 -8.16
C LEU A 53 0.49 -15.84 -7.77
N ASN A 54 -0.36 -15.14 -7.03
CA ASN A 54 -1.70 -15.63 -6.68
C ASN A 54 -2.59 -15.86 -7.91
N ALA A 55 -2.52 -14.97 -8.92
CA ALA A 55 -3.26 -15.11 -10.16
C ALA A 55 -2.74 -16.29 -10.98
N ILE A 56 -1.43 -16.37 -11.18
CA ILE A 56 -0.76 -17.47 -11.93
C ILE A 56 -1.05 -18.83 -11.29
N ALA A 57 -0.96 -18.94 -9.97
CA ALA A 57 -1.22 -20.17 -9.23
C ALA A 57 -2.66 -20.69 -9.41
N ARG A 58 -3.59 -19.80 -9.79
CA ARG A 58 -5.00 -20.15 -10.10
C ARG A 58 -5.29 -20.27 -11.59
N GLY A 59 -4.26 -20.16 -12.44
CA GLY A 59 -4.40 -20.27 -13.90
C GLY A 59 -4.97 -19.02 -14.57
N ASP A 60 -4.98 -17.88 -13.90
CA ASP A 60 -5.45 -16.62 -14.46
C ASP A 60 -4.30 -15.88 -15.18
N GLU A 61 -4.65 -15.22 -16.29
CA GLU A 61 -3.72 -14.33 -17.01
C GLU A 61 -3.52 -13.01 -16.27
N LEU A 62 -2.36 -12.39 -16.45
CA LEU A 62 -2.04 -11.08 -15.88
C LEU A 62 -2.61 -9.96 -16.75
N THR A 63 -3.84 -9.53 -16.46
CA THR A 63 -4.56 -8.46 -17.14
C THR A 63 -4.95 -7.36 -16.16
N THR A 64 -5.45 -6.22 -16.66
CA THR A 64 -6.04 -5.17 -15.83
C THR A 64 -7.19 -5.71 -14.99
N MET A 65 -8.04 -6.55 -15.58
CA MET A 65 -9.15 -7.19 -14.87
C MET A 65 -8.68 -8.04 -13.69
N THR A 66 -7.69 -8.92 -13.91
CA THR A 66 -7.16 -9.76 -12.83
C THR A 66 -6.39 -8.96 -11.79
N ASN A 67 -5.65 -7.92 -12.17
CA ASN A 67 -5.05 -7.00 -11.19
C ASN A 67 -6.11 -6.41 -10.24
N GLN A 68 -7.24 -5.92 -10.78
CA GLN A 68 -8.33 -5.36 -9.98
C GLN A 68 -9.07 -6.43 -9.14
N ALA A 69 -9.01 -7.70 -9.53
CA ALA A 69 -9.64 -8.79 -8.79
C ALA A 69 -8.79 -9.28 -7.63
N TYR A 70 -7.47 -9.33 -7.78
CA TYR A 70 -6.53 -9.90 -6.82
C TYR A 70 -6.03 -8.90 -5.76
N GLY A 71 -6.73 -7.79 -5.56
CA GLY A 71 -6.41 -6.84 -4.48
C GLY A 71 -6.33 -7.51 -3.12
N GLU A 72 -5.31 -7.17 -2.33
CA GLU A 72 -4.95 -7.88 -1.09
C GLU A 72 -5.56 -7.31 0.19
N TRP A 73 -6.30 -6.21 0.12
CA TRP A 73 -6.86 -5.54 1.28
C TRP A 73 -8.28 -5.03 1.04
N LYS A 74 -8.96 -4.72 2.11
CA LYS A 74 -10.27 -4.06 2.11
C LYS A 74 -10.32 -3.00 3.22
N PRO A 75 -11.23 -2.02 3.15
CA PRO A 75 -11.49 -1.08 4.24
C PRO A 75 -11.79 -1.80 5.56
N ASP A 76 -11.39 -1.21 6.69
CA ASP A 76 -11.60 -1.76 8.02
C ASP A 76 -13.10 -1.83 8.37
N TYR A 77 -13.87 -0.87 7.84
CA TYR A 77 -15.34 -0.81 8.01
C TYR A 77 -16.00 -0.12 6.79
N PRO A 78 -17.31 -0.37 6.57
CA PRO A 78 -18.05 0.25 5.48
C PRO A 78 -18.03 1.79 5.54
N GLY A 79 -17.81 2.45 4.40
CA GLY A 79 -17.77 3.91 4.29
C GLY A 79 -16.46 4.57 4.73
N GLN A 80 -15.45 3.80 5.14
CA GLN A 80 -14.10 4.31 5.42
C GLN A 80 -13.41 4.83 4.17
N MET A 81 -13.66 4.18 3.02
CA MET A 81 -13.17 4.57 1.70
C MET A 81 -14.34 4.83 0.76
N GLU A 82 -14.15 5.76 -0.19
CA GLU A 82 -15.05 5.96 -1.31
C GLU A 82 -14.25 5.92 -2.60
N PHE A 83 -14.52 4.93 -3.44
CA PHE A 83 -13.86 4.72 -4.72
C PHE A 83 -14.82 4.13 -5.74
N GLY A 84 -14.50 4.32 -7.02
CA GLY A 84 -15.32 3.80 -8.12
C GLY A 84 -14.65 3.95 -9.47
N GLN A 85 -15.40 3.61 -10.51
CA GLN A 85 -14.99 3.74 -11.90
C GLN A 85 -15.55 5.05 -12.48
N LEU A 86 -14.73 5.75 -13.26
CA LEU A 86 -15.12 6.92 -14.06
C LEU A 86 -15.51 6.49 -15.47
N ARG A 87 -14.72 5.60 -16.05
CA ARG A 87 -14.94 4.97 -17.35
C ARG A 87 -14.16 3.68 -17.47
N THR A 88 -14.55 2.83 -18.38
CA THR A 88 -13.90 1.54 -18.65
C THR A 88 -13.16 1.51 -19.99
N GLU A 89 -13.48 2.41 -20.91
CA GLU A 89 -12.88 2.53 -22.25
C GLU A 89 -12.63 4.02 -22.60
N PRO A 90 -11.63 4.37 -23.46
CA PRO A 90 -10.65 3.48 -24.09
C PRO A 90 -9.59 2.93 -23.12
N THR A 91 -9.48 3.48 -21.91
CA THR A 91 -8.70 2.98 -20.79
C THR A 91 -9.55 3.01 -19.54
N LEU A 92 -9.36 2.03 -18.65
CA LEU A 92 -9.98 2.04 -17.33
C LEU A 92 -9.52 3.28 -16.55
N GLN A 93 -10.46 4.08 -16.09
CA GLN A 93 -10.21 5.16 -15.14
C GLN A 93 -11.01 4.94 -13.87
N THR A 94 -10.34 5.09 -12.74
CA THR A 94 -10.93 4.97 -11.40
C THR A 94 -10.70 6.23 -10.58
N TYR A 95 -11.47 6.38 -9.50
CA TYR A 95 -11.28 7.47 -8.55
C TYR A 95 -11.34 6.99 -7.11
N ILE A 96 -10.74 7.81 -6.23
CA ILE A 96 -10.89 7.73 -4.77
C ILE A 96 -11.31 9.11 -4.29
N ALA A 97 -12.52 9.23 -3.75
CA ALA A 97 -13.08 10.49 -3.22
C ALA A 97 -12.91 10.61 -1.69
N LYS A 98 -12.76 9.48 -0.98
CA LYS A 98 -12.44 9.42 0.44
C LYS A 98 -11.37 8.36 0.69
N CYS A 99 -10.32 8.72 1.42
CA CYS A 99 -9.14 7.88 1.62
C CYS A 99 -8.76 7.80 3.10
N ALA A 100 -8.82 6.59 3.67
CA ALA A 100 -8.51 6.32 5.08
C ALA A 100 -7.06 6.68 5.46
N TRP A 101 -6.09 6.51 4.54
CA TRP A 101 -4.71 6.97 4.74
C TRP A 101 -4.62 8.48 4.89
N CYS A 102 -5.23 9.22 3.97
CA CYS A 102 -5.25 10.68 4.00
C CYS A 102 -5.95 11.21 5.25
N ASP A 103 -7.06 10.59 5.67
CA ASP A 103 -7.80 10.94 6.86
C ASP A 103 -6.98 10.67 8.14
N ALA A 104 -6.23 9.55 8.19
CA ALA A 104 -5.31 9.24 9.28
C ALA A 104 -4.20 10.30 9.40
N TRP A 105 -3.54 10.64 8.30
CA TRP A 105 -2.48 11.66 8.32
C TRP A 105 -2.99 13.05 8.72
N LYS A 106 -4.19 13.43 8.28
CA LYS A 106 -4.83 14.70 8.71
C LYS A 106 -5.17 14.67 10.19
N LYS A 107 -5.74 13.58 10.68
CA LYS A 107 -6.11 13.39 12.10
C LYS A 107 -4.91 13.56 13.04
N HIS A 108 -3.74 13.09 12.62
CA HIS A 108 -2.50 13.12 13.40
C HIS A 108 -1.55 14.28 13.04
N ASP A 109 -2.01 15.24 12.21
CA ASP A 109 -1.22 16.40 11.76
C ASP A 109 0.15 16.04 11.16
N ILE A 110 0.20 14.98 10.34
CA ILE A 110 1.42 14.44 9.74
C ILE A 110 1.29 14.24 8.21
N LEU A 111 0.29 14.90 7.59
CA LEU A 111 0.00 14.78 6.16
C LEU A 111 1.21 15.12 5.28
N GLU A 112 2.04 16.07 5.68
CA GLU A 112 3.22 16.51 4.93
C GLU A 112 4.23 15.39 4.68
N TYR A 113 4.31 14.40 5.58
CA TYR A 113 5.17 13.23 5.46
C TYR A 113 4.42 12.02 4.89
N GLY A 114 3.16 11.81 5.28
CA GLY A 114 2.35 10.70 4.80
C GLY A 114 2.07 10.75 3.30
N ARG A 115 1.95 11.96 2.72
CA ARG A 115 1.62 12.16 1.29
C ARG A 115 2.61 11.52 0.31
N TYR A 116 3.85 11.28 0.72
CA TYR A 116 4.85 10.61 -0.13
C TYR A 116 4.48 9.15 -0.46
N TYR A 117 3.62 8.52 0.33
CA TYR A 117 3.03 7.22 0.01
C TYR A 117 2.31 7.25 -1.34
N CYS A 118 1.53 8.30 -1.60
CA CYS A 118 0.68 8.44 -2.77
C CYS A 118 1.43 8.81 -4.06
N VAL A 119 2.76 9.05 -3.98
CA VAL A 119 3.52 9.47 -5.17
C VAL A 119 3.62 8.34 -6.18
N ASN A 120 3.83 7.10 -5.73
CA ASN A 120 4.07 5.98 -6.65
C ASN A 120 3.48 4.63 -6.22
N VAL A 121 2.82 4.50 -5.07
CA VAL A 121 2.39 3.18 -4.58
C VAL A 121 1.47 2.45 -5.55
N ASP A 122 0.49 3.15 -6.12
CA ASP A 122 -0.49 2.54 -7.03
C ASP A 122 0.16 2.04 -8.32
N ASN A 123 1.01 2.89 -8.93
CA ASN A 123 1.78 2.51 -10.11
C ASN A 123 2.76 1.36 -9.80
N ALA A 124 3.44 1.39 -8.65
CA ALA A 124 4.38 0.34 -8.26
C ALA A 124 3.68 -1.02 -8.04
N VAL A 125 2.49 -1.05 -7.44
CA VAL A 125 1.68 -2.27 -7.32
C VAL A 125 1.31 -2.79 -8.71
N TYR A 126 0.91 -1.92 -9.61
CA TYR A 126 0.48 -2.29 -10.95
C TYR A 126 1.66 -2.81 -11.79
N GLN A 127 2.83 -2.17 -11.72
CA GLN A 127 4.06 -2.63 -12.36
C GLN A 127 4.60 -3.93 -11.76
N GLY A 128 4.49 -4.09 -10.44
CA GLY A 128 4.85 -5.35 -9.78
C GLY A 128 3.98 -6.52 -10.21
N PHE A 129 2.70 -6.28 -10.53
CA PHE A 129 1.80 -7.29 -11.06
C PHE A 129 2.19 -7.71 -12.50
N ARG A 130 2.48 -6.74 -13.37
CA ARG A 130 3.00 -6.96 -14.72
C ARG A 130 3.88 -5.77 -15.14
N SER A 131 5.12 -6.05 -15.51
CA SER A 131 6.17 -5.03 -15.65
C SER A 131 5.94 -3.95 -16.70
N ASP A 132 5.09 -4.21 -17.69
CA ASP A 132 4.69 -3.24 -18.74
C ASP A 132 3.44 -2.44 -18.38
N PHE A 133 2.83 -2.70 -17.22
CA PHE A 133 1.67 -1.94 -16.74
C PHE A 133 2.10 -0.58 -16.18
N VAL A 134 1.34 0.45 -16.52
CA VAL A 134 1.54 1.82 -16.02
C VAL A 134 0.21 2.39 -15.55
N CYS A 135 0.17 2.79 -14.29
CA CYS A 135 -0.93 3.55 -13.69
C CYS A 135 -0.53 5.02 -13.58
N THR A 136 -1.24 5.89 -14.25
CA THR A 136 -0.95 7.33 -14.29
C THR A 136 -1.99 8.10 -13.49
N PRO A 137 -1.60 8.86 -12.44
CA PRO A 137 -2.49 9.82 -11.80
C PRO A 137 -2.89 10.91 -12.80
N THR A 138 -4.19 11.21 -12.92
CA THR A 138 -4.72 12.24 -13.85
C THR A 138 -5.10 13.53 -13.14
N THR A 139 -5.12 13.53 -11.81
CA THR A 139 -5.37 14.69 -10.96
C THR A 139 -4.36 14.73 -9.81
N ALA A 140 -4.25 15.90 -9.15
CA ALA A 140 -3.59 15.95 -7.84
C ALA A 140 -4.36 15.06 -6.84
N SER A 141 -3.64 14.23 -6.09
CA SER A 141 -4.27 13.35 -5.11
C SER A 141 -4.85 14.12 -3.91
N LEU A 142 -5.75 13.48 -3.16
CA LEU A 142 -6.31 14.03 -1.92
C LEU A 142 -5.24 14.49 -0.92
N SER A 143 -4.12 13.77 -0.84
CA SER A 143 -3.00 14.10 0.05
C SER A 143 -2.14 15.28 -0.47
N TRP A 144 -2.31 15.67 -1.72
CA TRP A 144 -1.67 16.83 -2.34
C TRP A 144 -2.66 17.97 -2.65
N GLY A 145 -3.81 17.99 -1.97
CA GLY A 145 -4.80 19.05 -2.04
C GLY A 145 -5.82 18.91 -3.17
N GLY A 146 -5.82 17.81 -3.91
CA GLY A 146 -6.86 17.50 -4.88
C GLY A 146 -8.21 17.18 -4.21
N SER A 147 -9.29 17.32 -4.96
CA SER A 147 -10.65 16.99 -4.49
C SER A 147 -10.91 15.49 -4.48
N ARG A 148 -10.17 14.74 -5.29
CA ARG A 148 -10.16 13.26 -5.36
C ARG A 148 -8.90 12.80 -6.07
N CYS A 149 -8.49 11.54 -5.84
CA CYS A 149 -7.48 10.89 -6.67
C CYS A 149 -8.15 10.31 -7.91
N GLU A 150 -7.56 10.46 -9.08
CA GLU A 150 -7.99 9.81 -10.32
C GLU A 150 -6.81 9.11 -10.97
N PHE A 151 -7.06 7.92 -11.52
CA PHE A 151 -6.04 7.05 -12.09
C PHE A 151 -6.46 6.55 -13.46
N ASP A 152 -5.56 6.64 -14.43
CA ASP A 152 -5.65 5.96 -15.73
C ASP A 152 -4.78 4.70 -15.68
N TRP A 153 -5.37 3.53 -15.94
CA TRP A 153 -4.70 2.23 -15.85
C TRP A 153 -4.10 1.76 -17.18
N GLY A 154 -4.12 2.61 -18.21
CA GLY A 154 -3.47 2.38 -19.50
C GLY A 154 -4.10 1.33 -20.41
N TYR A 155 -5.04 0.53 -19.92
CA TYR A 155 -5.75 -0.53 -20.66
C TYR A 155 -7.24 -0.43 -20.43
N PRO A 156 -8.07 -0.85 -21.41
CA PRO A 156 -9.50 -0.91 -21.22
C PRO A 156 -9.92 -2.00 -20.22
N LEU A 157 -11.15 -1.88 -19.75
CA LEU A 157 -11.87 -2.93 -19.06
C LEU A 157 -13.23 -3.07 -19.78
N THR A 158 -13.31 -3.96 -20.75
CA THR A 158 -14.52 -4.16 -21.54
C THR A 158 -15.71 -4.56 -20.66
N ASP A 159 -16.95 -4.40 -21.15
CA ASP A 159 -18.15 -4.79 -20.38
C ASP A 159 -18.10 -6.26 -19.94
N ALA A 160 -17.61 -7.15 -20.82
CA ALA A 160 -17.44 -8.58 -20.49
C ALA A 160 -16.42 -8.79 -19.36
N GLU A 161 -15.29 -8.08 -19.40
CA GLU A 161 -14.26 -8.14 -18.35
C GLU A 161 -14.76 -7.51 -17.04
N ASN A 162 -15.56 -6.44 -17.10
CA ASN A 162 -16.12 -5.82 -15.91
C ASN A 162 -17.14 -6.75 -15.22
N LEU A 163 -17.95 -7.46 -15.99
CA LEU A 163 -18.82 -8.53 -15.47
C LEU A 163 -17.97 -9.67 -14.86
N ARG A 164 -16.94 -10.10 -15.58
CA ARG A 164 -16.03 -11.15 -15.10
C ARG A 164 -15.26 -10.73 -13.84
N LEU A 165 -14.89 -9.46 -13.72
CA LEU A 165 -14.26 -8.91 -12.50
C LEU A 165 -15.14 -9.09 -11.26
N ALA A 166 -16.43 -8.79 -11.36
CA ALA A 166 -17.37 -8.99 -10.26
C ALA A 166 -17.48 -10.48 -9.86
N GLN A 167 -17.61 -11.37 -10.84
CA GLN A 167 -17.62 -12.83 -10.62
C GLN A 167 -16.31 -13.33 -10.00
N LYS A 168 -15.17 -12.88 -10.52
CA LYS A 168 -13.85 -13.28 -10.01
C LYS A 168 -13.66 -12.83 -8.55
N LYS A 169 -14.08 -11.62 -8.18
CA LYS A 169 -14.04 -11.16 -6.79
C LYS A 169 -14.90 -12.02 -5.87
N GLU A 170 -16.07 -12.46 -6.34
CA GLU A 170 -16.92 -13.38 -5.58
C GLU A 170 -16.27 -14.75 -5.42
N GLU A 171 -15.70 -15.33 -6.51
CA GLU A 171 -14.95 -16.60 -6.49
C GLU A 171 -13.76 -16.57 -5.52
N LEU A 172 -13.00 -15.48 -5.50
CA LEU A 172 -11.84 -15.30 -4.64
C LEU A 172 -12.25 -15.09 -3.17
N GLY A 173 -13.34 -14.40 -2.93
CA GLY A 173 -13.78 -14.06 -1.58
C GLY A 173 -12.65 -13.40 -0.77
N ALA A 174 -12.30 -14.00 0.37
CA ALA A 174 -11.20 -13.53 1.22
C ALA A 174 -9.87 -14.27 0.98
N SER A 175 -9.80 -15.21 0.02
CA SER A 175 -8.64 -16.11 -0.12
C SER A 175 -7.32 -15.44 -0.50
N CYS A 176 -7.38 -14.23 -1.08
CA CYS A 176 -6.21 -13.42 -1.42
C CYS A 176 -6.01 -12.23 -0.46
N MET A 177 -6.93 -12.03 0.49
CA MET A 177 -6.86 -10.91 1.41
C MET A 177 -5.80 -11.15 2.49
N LYS A 178 -5.08 -10.10 2.82
CA LYS A 178 -4.18 -10.01 3.96
C LYS A 178 -4.72 -8.94 4.91
N ASP A 179 -4.55 -9.13 6.21
CA ASP A 179 -4.92 -8.14 7.22
C ASP A 179 -3.87 -7.02 7.32
N PHE A 180 -4.18 -6.00 8.11
CA PHE A 180 -3.26 -4.89 8.28
C PHE A 180 -2.09 -5.19 9.24
N ASN A 181 -2.08 -6.29 9.99
CA ASN A 181 -0.86 -6.77 10.64
C ASN A 181 0.16 -7.17 9.57
N PHE A 182 -0.28 -7.94 8.57
CA PHE A 182 0.56 -8.34 7.44
C PHE A 182 1.05 -7.14 6.62
N HIS A 183 0.15 -6.27 6.19
CA HIS A 183 0.53 -5.10 5.37
C HIS A 183 1.46 -4.14 6.11
N THR A 184 1.27 -3.96 7.43
CA THR A 184 2.10 -3.09 8.26
C THR A 184 3.48 -3.71 8.51
N ALA A 185 3.55 -5.05 8.73
CA ALA A 185 4.81 -5.77 8.84
C ALA A 185 5.60 -5.70 7.53
N HIS A 186 4.95 -5.93 6.39
CA HIS A 186 5.55 -5.82 5.07
C HIS A 186 6.11 -4.40 4.83
N LEU A 187 5.29 -3.37 5.04
CA LEU A 187 5.71 -1.97 4.90
C LEU A 187 6.95 -1.68 5.78
N LYS A 188 6.88 -2.06 7.06
CA LYS A 188 7.99 -1.90 8.01
C LYS A 188 9.27 -2.53 7.49
N HIS A 189 9.21 -3.78 7.04
CA HIS A 189 10.39 -4.50 6.57
C HIS A 189 10.99 -3.86 5.33
N THR A 190 10.19 -3.69 4.28
CA THR A 190 10.68 -3.19 2.98
C THR A 190 11.19 -1.76 3.07
N VAL A 191 10.41 -0.86 3.67
CA VAL A 191 10.81 0.56 3.75
C VAL A 191 12.01 0.72 4.68
N SER A 192 12.04 0.08 5.85
CA SER A 192 13.19 0.18 6.75
C SER A 192 14.46 -0.40 6.12
N LYS A 193 14.36 -1.54 5.42
CA LYS A 193 15.49 -2.14 4.68
C LYS A 193 16.03 -1.16 3.65
N THR A 194 15.16 -0.57 2.83
CA THR A 194 15.55 0.41 1.80
C THR A 194 16.22 1.65 2.41
N LEU A 195 15.67 2.17 3.52
CA LEU A 195 16.29 3.29 4.23
C LEU A 195 17.70 2.95 4.74
N ILE A 196 17.89 1.76 5.30
CA ILE A 196 19.20 1.32 5.80
C ILE A 196 20.19 1.15 4.63
N GLU A 197 19.76 0.54 3.52
CA GLU A 197 20.59 0.33 2.34
C GLU A 197 21.05 1.65 1.70
N LEU A 198 20.16 2.65 1.61
CA LEU A 198 20.44 3.92 0.94
C LEU A 198 21.06 4.98 1.85
N LEU A 199 20.75 4.99 3.15
CA LEU A 199 21.14 6.04 4.10
C LEU A 199 22.08 5.54 5.20
N GLY A 200 22.40 4.25 5.25
CA GLY A 200 23.31 3.65 6.25
C GLY A 200 22.80 3.85 7.68
N GLU A 201 23.67 4.38 8.57
CA GLU A 201 23.33 4.60 9.98
C GLU A 201 22.21 5.62 10.18
N ASN A 202 22.07 6.61 9.30
CA ASN A 202 20.92 7.54 9.35
C ASN A 202 19.60 6.84 9.01
N GLY A 203 19.60 5.91 8.07
CA GLY A 203 18.43 5.09 7.75
C GLY A 203 18.03 4.19 8.91
N LYS A 204 19.01 3.56 9.57
CA LYS A 204 18.78 2.76 10.78
C LYS A 204 18.22 3.62 11.93
N LYS A 205 18.76 4.82 12.10
CA LYS A 205 18.26 5.78 13.11
C LYS A 205 16.83 6.22 12.78
N ALA A 206 16.55 6.58 11.52
CA ALA A 206 15.21 6.97 11.07
C ALA A 206 14.17 5.86 11.34
N ALA A 207 14.49 4.61 10.97
CA ALA A 207 13.62 3.48 11.24
C ALA A 207 13.37 3.27 12.74
N SER A 208 14.42 3.38 13.58
CA SER A 208 14.30 3.22 15.04
C SER A 208 13.41 4.30 15.66
N LEU A 209 13.59 5.57 15.25
CA LEU A 209 12.77 6.68 15.74
C LEU A 209 11.30 6.54 15.28
N ALA A 210 11.06 6.11 14.04
CA ALA A 210 9.72 5.88 13.53
C ALA A 210 8.97 4.80 14.32
N LEU A 211 9.67 3.72 14.70
CA LEU A 211 9.08 2.66 15.54
C LEU A 211 8.81 3.13 16.96
N ALA A 212 9.65 4.01 17.51
CA ALA A 212 9.40 4.62 18.82
C ALA A 212 8.16 5.53 18.79
N ASP A 213 8.07 6.46 17.82
CA ASP A 213 6.88 7.33 17.65
C ASP A 213 5.60 6.49 17.44
N PHE A 214 5.70 5.39 16.71
CA PHE A 214 4.57 4.48 16.49
C PHE A 214 4.12 3.80 17.80
N ALA A 215 5.07 3.28 18.59
CA ALA A 215 4.77 2.66 19.88
C ALA A 215 4.21 3.68 20.89
N ASP A 216 4.72 4.90 20.91
CA ASP A 216 4.23 5.98 21.75
C ASP A 216 2.79 6.39 21.39
N THR A 217 2.43 6.28 20.10
CA THR A 217 1.10 6.66 19.63
C THR A 217 0.05 5.58 19.84
N PHE A 218 0.40 4.31 19.59
CA PHE A 218 -0.57 3.21 19.52
C PHE A 218 -0.36 2.14 20.60
N GLY A 219 0.84 2.04 21.16
CA GLY A 219 1.22 0.99 22.10
C GLY A 219 2.21 -0.01 21.50
N GLN A 220 3.06 -0.56 22.38
CA GLN A 220 4.09 -1.54 21.99
C GLN A 220 3.47 -2.84 21.43
N GLU A 221 2.28 -3.21 21.89
CA GLU A 221 1.57 -4.40 21.45
C GLU A 221 1.29 -4.43 19.95
N TYR A 222 1.11 -3.26 19.31
CA TYR A 222 0.96 -3.16 17.84
C TYR A 222 2.27 -3.39 17.08
N LEU A 223 3.43 -3.12 17.68
CA LEU A 223 4.72 -3.53 17.12
C LEU A 223 5.00 -5.01 17.35
N ASP A 224 4.55 -5.56 18.46
CA ASP A 224 4.82 -6.95 18.83
C ASP A 224 4.10 -7.91 17.89
N VAL A 225 2.84 -7.65 17.51
CA VAL A 225 2.11 -8.48 16.56
C VAL A 225 2.73 -8.50 15.17
N LEU A 226 3.50 -7.47 14.78
CA LEU A 226 4.19 -7.45 13.49
C LEU A 226 5.37 -8.43 13.43
N LYS A 227 5.90 -8.84 14.57
CA LYS A 227 7.02 -9.81 14.67
C LYS A 227 6.58 -11.23 14.34
N ASP A 228 5.29 -11.51 14.48
CA ASP A 228 4.71 -12.82 14.25
C ASP A 228 4.46 -13.12 12.76
N ILE A 229 4.60 -12.12 11.89
CA ILE A 229 4.39 -12.27 10.44
C ILE A 229 5.66 -12.84 9.80
N PRO A 230 5.60 -14.06 9.22
CA PRO A 230 6.76 -14.69 8.60
C PRO A 230 7.25 -13.95 7.35
N LEU A 231 8.57 -13.82 7.19
CA LEU A 231 9.16 -13.14 6.05
C LEU A 231 8.94 -13.87 4.71
N ASP A 232 8.87 -15.20 4.72
CA ASP A 232 8.56 -16.01 3.55
C ASP A 232 7.11 -15.82 3.05
N GLU A 233 6.18 -15.47 3.93
CA GLU A 233 4.85 -15.04 3.51
C GLU A 233 4.85 -13.64 2.86
N ILE A 234 5.72 -12.75 3.35
CA ILE A 234 5.88 -11.40 2.81
C ILE A 234 6.56 -11.46 1.44
N TYR A 235 7.60 -12.27 1.30
CA TYR A 235 8.45 -12.40 0.11
C TYR A 235 8.42 -13.82 -0.50
N PRO A 236 7.25 -14.31 -0.96
CA PRO A 236 7.15 -15.67 -1.51
C PRO A 236 7.87 -15.85 -2.86
N PHE A 237 8.44 -14.78 -3.41
CA PHE A 237 9.19 -14.74 -4.67
C PHE A 237 10.71 -14.77 -4.47
N ASP A 238 11.19 -14.81 -3.23
CA ASP A 238 12.61 -14.87 -2.88
C ASP A 238 13.08 -16.31 -2.55
N SER A 239 12.18 -17.30 -2.69
CA SER A 239 12.41 -18.72 -2.36
C SER A 239 12.89 -19.55 -3.56
#